data_0a08e3a540bf04a75ecdfff762f5ab78
#
_entry.id   0a08e3a540bf04a75ecdfff762f5ab78
#
_cell.length_a   1.000
_cell.length_b   1.000
_cell.length_c   1.000
_cell.angle_alpha   90.00
_cell.angle_beta   90.00
_cell.angle_gamma   90.00
#
_symmetry.space_group_name_H-M   'P 1'
#
loop_
_entity.id
_entity.type
_entity.pdbx_description
1 polymer ?
#
loop_
_entity_poly.entity_id
_entity_poly.type
_entity_poly.pdbx_seq_one_letter_code
_entity_poly.pdbx_strand_id
1 'polypeptide(L)'
;MKKNTRTSKNPQPTSAPSAGSRLNKYIANAGVCSRRDADKLIAAGEIKVNGEVVTELGFKVGSSDEVKYKGKVLVAEKLVYVLLNKPKGFITTTDDPQERRTVMELVKTSGEERIYPVGRLDRATTGLLLFTNDGELAVSLAHPSNNIKKIYKVDLDKPLTKADFEKIVDGLQLEDGLAMVDKLSYLDDKKSLG
;
A
#
# COMPACT_ATOMS: atom_id res chain seq x y z
N MET A 1 -36.29 31.50 12.70
CA MET A 1 -35.32 30.74 11.88
C MET A 1 -34.01 30.65 12.62
N LYS A 2 -33.70 29.51 13.28
CA LYS A 2 -32.44 29.30 13.99
C LYS A 2 -31.51 28.52 13.07
N LYS A 3 -30.38 29.10 12.68
CA LYS A 3 -29.33 28.44 11.89
C LYS A 3 -28.54 27.51 12.81
N ASN A 4 -28.62 26.19 12.60
CA ASN A 4 -27.77 25.20 13.22
C ASN A 4 -26.45 25.14 12.43
N THR A 5 -25.41 25.74 12.95
CA THR A 5 -24.03 25.54 12.51
C THR A 5 -23.50 24.26 13.15
N ARG A 6 -23.45 23.19 12.39
CA ARG A 6 -22.69 21.98 12.77
C ARG A 6 -21.20 22.25 12.58
N THR A 7 -20.51 22.52 13.67
CA THR A 7 -19.05 22.46 13.73
C THR A 7 -18.60 21.01 13.63
N SER A 8 -18.04 20.61 12.50
CA SER A 8 -17.35 19.35 12.36
C SER A 8 -16.08 19.42 13.20
N LYS A 9 -16.04 18.66 14.30
CA LYS A 9 -14.80 18.41 15.04
C LYS A 9 -13.87 17.62 14.14
N ASN A 10 -12.77 18.25 13.74
CA ASN A 10 -11.63 17.61 13.10
C ASN A 10 -11.13 16.48 14.01
N PRO A 11 -11.00 15.24 13.55
CA PRO A 11 -10.36 14.20 14.36
C PRO A 11 -8.89 14.58 14.54
N GLN A 12 -8.48 14.68 15.79
CA GLN A 12 -7.07 14.84 16.15
C GLN A 12 -6.27 13.62 15.67
N PRO A 13 -5.01 13.79 15.24
CA PRO A 13 -4.17 12.66 14.86
C PRO A 13 -3.87 11.82 16.11
N THR A 14 -4.59 10.71 16.26
CA THR A 14 -4.33 9.70 17.27
C THR A 14 -3.57 8.56 16.63
N SER A 15 -2.27 8.59 16.70
CA SER A 15 -1.46 7.40 16.94
C SER A 15 -0.07 7.80 17.39
N ALA A 16 0.06 8.02 18.70
CA ALA A 16 1.36 7.80 19.32
C ALA A 16 1.80 6.37 18.94
N PRO A 17 3.07 6.15 18.53
CA PRO A 17 3.54 4.82 18.19
C PRO A 17 3.27 3.89 19.37
N SER A 18 2.56 2.79 19.14
CA SER A 18 2.37 1.74 20.13
C SER A 18 3.73 1.30 20.64
N ALA A 19 3.88 1.07 21.95
CA ALA A 19 5.12 0.67 22.60
C ALA A 19 5.81 -0.43 21.77
N GLY A 20 7.02 -0.14 21.24
CA GLY A 20 7.81 -1.09 20.47
C GLY A 20 7.65 -1.04 18.95
N SER A 21 7.48 0.14 18.33
CA SER A 21 7.58 0.29 16.87
C SER A 21 9.02 0.05 16.39
N ARG A 22 9.22 -0.69 15.30
CA ARG A 22 10.54 -0.85 14.70
C ARG A 22 11.09 0.50 14.23
N LEU A 23 12.36 0.78 14.52
CA LEU A 23 13.01 2.04 14.19
C LEU A 23 12.92 2.39 12.69
N ASN A 24 13.07 1.41 11.79
CA ASN A 24 12.92 1.64 10.35
C ASN A 24 11.49 2.05 9.96
N LYS A 25 10.45 1.52 10.65
CA LYS A 25 9.06 1.94 10.45
C LYS A 25 8.86 3.38 10.93
N TYR A 26 9.45 3.72 12.09
CA TYR A 26 9.37 5.07 12.65
C TYR A 26 9.98 6.11 11.68
N ILE A 27 11.20 5.84 11.17
CA ILE A 27 11.89 6.72 10.20
C ILE A 27 11.08 6.88 8.91
N ALA A 28 10.50 5.79 8.40
CA ALA A 28 9.66 5.84 7.20
C ALA A 28 8.37 6.63 7.42
N ASN A 29 7.73 6.50 8.59
CA ASN A 29 6.53 7.25 8.95
C ASN A 29 6.81 8.76 9.18
N ALA A 30 8.07 9.12 9.44
CA ALA A 30 8.53 10.50 9.47
C ALA A 30 8.91 11.05 8.08
N GLY A 31 8.59 10.35 6.99
CA GLY A 31 8.78 10.80 5.62
C GLY A 31 10.22 10.77 5.10
N VAL A 32 11.20 10.35 5.90
CA VAL A 32 12.62 10.44 5.54
C VAL A 32 12.95 9.60 4.30
N CYS A 33 12.52 8.31 4.28
CA CYS A 33 12.82 7.39 3.21
C CYS A 33 11.94 6.12 3.27
N SER A 34 12.20 5.13 2.40
CA SER A 34 11.56 3.81 2.52
C SER A 34 12.08 3.06 3.75
N ARG A 35 11.33 2.05 4.23
CA ARG A 35 11.78 1.20 5.34
C ARG A 35 13.10 0.48 5.05
N ARG A 36 13.33 0.08 3.79
CA ARG A 36 14.59 -0.57 3.35
C ARG A 36 15.76 0.40 3.36
N ASP A 37 15.51 1.65 2.95
CA ASP A 37 16.55 2.68 2.99
C ASP A 37 16.79 3.15 4.42
N ALA A 38 15.77 3.17 5.27
CA ALA A 38 15.93 3.41 6.70
C ALA A 38 16.84 2.36 7.36
N ASP A 39 16.75 1.08 6.97
CA ASP A 39 17.68 0.05 7.44
C ASP A 39 19.13 0.37 7.04
N LYS A 40 19.36 0.92 5.84
CA LYS A 40 20.70 1.37 5.40
C LYS A 40 21.20 2.54 6.24
N LEU A 41 20.33 3.53 6.54
CA LEU A 41 20.69 4.68 7.39
C LEU A 41 21.01 4.24 8.81
N ILE A 42 20.26 3.27 9.36
CA ILE A 42 20.53 2.70 10.69
C ILE A 42 21.89 2.00 10.67
N ALA A 43 22.13 1.10 9.72
CA ALA A 43 23.41 0.38 9.61
C ALA A 43 24.61 1.32 9.40
N ALA A 44 24.41 2.46 8.71
CA ALA A 44 25.44 3.49 8.52
C ALA A 44 25.68 4.37 9.77
N GLY A 45 24.91 4.19 10.87
CA GLY A 45 25.05 4.98 12.10
C GLY A 45 24.57 6.41 11.98
N GLU A 46 23.70 6.73 11.02
CA GLU A 46 23.17 8.08 10.80
C GLU A 46 22.00 8.43 11.75
N ILE A 47 21.47 7.42 12.46
CA ILE A 47 20.30 7.57 13.33
C ILE A 47 20.72 7.58 14.80
N LYS A 48 20.16 8.53 15.55
CA LYS A 48 20.31 8.58 17.00
C LYS A 48 18.96 8.38 17.69
N VAL A 49 18.99 7.61 18.77
CA VAL A 49 17.85 7.44 19.69
C VAL A 49 18.29 7.88 21.06
N ASN A 50 17.59 8.84 21.67
CA ASN A 50 17.93 9.43 22.97
C ASN A 50 19.38 9.94 23.05
N GLY A 51 19.91 10.44 21.92
CA GLY A 51 21.26 10.95 21.81
C GLY A 51 22.33 9.91 21.42
N GLU A 52 22.07 8.63 21.53
CA GLU A 52 23.00 7.54 21.21
C GLU A 52 22.80 7.05 19.77
N VAL A 53 23.91 6.71 19.08
CA VAL A 53 23.88 6.15 17.74
C VAL A 53 23.38 4.70 17.79
N VAL A 54 22.39 4.37 16.96
CA VAL A 54 21.83 3.02 16.83
C VAL A 54 22.18 2.46 15.45
N THR A 55 22.83 1.28 15.42
CA THR A 55 23.18 0.54 14.20
C THR A 55 22.49 -0.82 14.12
N GLU A 56 21.79 -1.24 15.16
CA GLU A 56 21.12 -2.52 15.24
C GLU A 56 19.85 -2.53 14.39
N LEU A 57 19.78 -3.46 13.42
CA LEU A 57 18.58 -3.69 12.63
C LEU A 57 17.50 -4.38 13.49
N GLY A 58 16.26 -3.89 13.35
CA GLY A 58 15.15 -4.39 14.15
C GLY A 58 14.98 -3.72 15.52
N PHE A 59 15.86 -2.77 15.87
CA PHE A 59 15.70 -1.95 17.06
C PHE A 59 14.29 -1.38 17.17
N LYS A 60 13.76 -1.33 18.39
CA LYS A 60 12.40 -0.83 18.66
C LYS A 60 12.46 0.45 19.48
N VAL A 61 11.61 1.39 19.12
CA VAL A 61 11.46 2.68 19.80
C VAL A 61 10.10 2.77 20.47
N GLY A 62 10.06 3.29 21.67
CA GLY A 62 8.83 3.59 22.41
C GLY A 62 8.29 4.99 22.12
N SER A 63 7.16 5.31 22.76
CA SER A 63 6.49 6.61 22.58
C SER A 63 7.26 7.78 23.22
N SER A 64 8.14 7.50 24.18
CA SER A 64 8.95 8.50 24.87
C SER A 64 10.34 8.70 24.24
N ASP A 65 10.71 7.88 23.27
CA ASP A 65 12.04 7.95 22.66
C ASP A 65 12.14 9.09 21.66
N GLU A 66 13.21 9.85 21.74
CA GLU A 66 13.57 10.89 20.78
C GLU A 66 14.44 10.28 19.67
N VAL A 67 13.95 10.28 18.44
CA VAL A 67 14.70 9.81 17.26
C VAL A 67 15.20 11.01 16.46
N LYS A 68 16.49 11.04 16.14
CA LYS A 68 17.12 12.09 15.33
C LYS A 68 17.80 11.55 14.08
N TYR A 69 17.67 12.29 12.99
CA TYR A 69 18.41 12.11 11.75
C TYR A 69 19.02 13.45 11.31
N LYS A 70 20.32 13.49 11.03
CA LYS A 70 21.06 14.71 10.65
C LYS A 70 20.77 15.88 11.61
N GLY A 71 20.69 15.60 12.92
CA GLY A 71 20.45 16.59 13.97
C GLY A 71 18.98 17.04 14.12
N LYS A 72 18.08 16.63 13.26
CA LYS A 72 16.65 16.97 13.35
C LYS A 72 15.89 15.86 14.06
N VAL A 73 14.99 16.23 14.97
CA VAL A 73 14.04 15.30 15.60
C VAL A 73 13.02 14.85 14.55
N LEU A 74 12.82 13.55 14.46
CA LEU A 74 11.84 12.94 13.56
C LEU A 74 10.47 12.92 14.25
N VAL A 75 9.45 13.37 13.51
CA VAL A 75 8.05 13.36 13.94
C VAL A 75 7.25 12.68 12.83
N ALA A 76 6.25 11.88 13.19
CA ALA A 76 5.39 11.23 12.22
C ALA A 76 4.67 12.27 11.34
N GLU A 77 4.66 12.04 10.03
CA GLU A 77 3.92 12.87 9.08
C GLU A 77 2.41 12.76 9.31
N LYS A 78 1.70 13.78 8.88
CA LYS A 78 0.24 13.75 8.77
C LYS A 78 -0.17 12.65 7.79
N LEU A 79 -1.20 11.86 8.16
CA LEU A 79 -1.72 10.83 7.26
C LEU A 79 -2.45 11.47 6.08
N VAL A 80 -2.10 11.03 4.88
CA VAL A 80 -2.65 11.50 3.61
C VAL A 80 -3.19 10.33 2.80
N TYR A 81 -4.34 10.55 2.17
CA TYR A 81 -5.02 9.57 1.32
C TYR A 81 -5.39 10.22 0.00
N VAL A 82 -4.94 9.65 -1.10
CA VAL A 82 -5.21 10.14 -2.46
C VAL A 82 -5.75 8.99 -3.30
N LEU A 83 -6.87 9.21 -3.97
CA LEU A 83 -7.48 8.23 -4.87
C LEU A 83 -7.27 8.68 -6.31
N LEU A 84 -6.59 7.83 -7.09
CA LEU A 84 -6.32 8.02 -8.50
C LEU A 84 -7.19 7.08 -9.33
N ASN A 85 -7.88 7.59 -10.35
CA ASN A 85 -8.35 6.76 -11.46
C ASN A 85 -7.17 6.58 -12.44
N LYS A 86 -6.40 5.49 -12.27
CA LYS A 86 -5.18 5.25 -13.02
C LYS A 86 -5.47 5.06 -14.52
N PRO A 87 -4.88 5.85 -15.41
CA PRO A 87 -4.97 5.62 -16.85
C PRO A 87 -4.02 4.50 -17.32
N LYS A 88 -4.18 4.03 -18.55
CA LYS A 88 -3.21 3.16 -19.23
C LYS A 88 -1.86 3.88 -19.42
N GLY A 89 -0.79 3.09 -19.56
CA GLY A 89 0.55 3.60 -19.90
C GLY A 89 1.46 3.89 -18.72
N PHE A 90 0.96 3.89 -17.49
CA PHE A 90 1.72 4.14 -16.27
C PHE A 90 1.92 2.85 -15.47
N ILE A 91 3.13 2.64 -14.95
CA ILE A 91 3.43 1.53 -14.06
C ILE A 91 3.21 1.92 -12.59
N THR A 92 2.78 0.94 -11.78
CA THR A 92 2.52 1.15 -10.35
C THR A 92 3.78 0.88 -9.54
N THR A 93 4.63 1.89 -9.46
CA THR A 93 5.84 1.90 -8.63
C THR A 93 6.15 3.31 -8.17
N THR A 94 6.91 3.44 -7.09
CA THR A 94 7.44 4.73 -6.60
C THR A 94 8.77 5.09 -7.27
N ASP A 95 9.46 4.10 -7.83
CA ASP A 95 10.74 4.25 -8.50
C ASP A 95 10.88 3.20 -9.61
N ASP A 96 11.49 3.58 -10.74
CA ASP A 96 11.70 2.69 -11.87
C ASP A 96 13.09 2.88 -12.48
N PRO A 97 13.98 1.86 -12.36
CA PRO A 97 15.33 1.93 -12.94
C PRO A 97 15.37 2.08 -14.46
N GLN A 98 14.26 1.81 -15.16
CA GLN A 98 14.14 1.94 -16.62
C GLN A 98 13.51 3.26 -17.04
N GLU A 99 13.30 4.19 -16.11
CA GLU A 99 12.75 5.53 -16.34
C GLU A 99 11.40 5.55 -17.11
N ARG A 100 10.60 4.49 -16.97
CA ARG A 100 9.26 4.43 -17.53
C ARG A 100 8.31 5.33 -16.74
N ARG A 101 7.25 5.78 -17.38
CA ARG A 101 6.24 6.62 -16.72
C ARG A 101 5.60 5.90 -15.55
N THR A 102 5.66 6.49 -14.38
CA THR A 102 5.11 5.93 -13.15
C THR A 102 3.85 6.65 -12.70
N VAL A 103 3.04 5.99 -11.89
CA VAL A 103 1.85 6.60 -11.28
C VAL A 103 2.18 7.80 -10.38
N MET A 104 3.42 7.92 -9.92
CA MET A 104 3.87 9.05 -9.10
C MET A 104 3.85 10.38 -9.86
N GLU A 105 3.99 10.36 -11.19
CA GLU A 105 3.86 11.54 -12.03
C GLU A 105 2.44 12.13 -12.03
N LEU A 106 1.44 11.29 -11.78
CA LEU A 106 0.03 11.66 -11.79
C LEU A 106 -0.48 12.13 -10.43
N VAL A 107 0.24 11.81 -9.35
CA VAL A 107 -0.15 12.10 -7.98
C VAL A 107 0.73 13.22 -7.45
N LYS A 108 0.27 14.47 -7.65
CA LYS A 108 0.88 15.64 -7.01
C LYS A 108 0.09 15.93 -5.74
N THR A 109 0.70 15.71 -4.60
CA THR A 109 0.15 16.17 -3.32
C THR A 109 0.45 17.65 -3.16
N SER A 110 -0.45 18.36 -2.51
CA SER A 110 -0.21 19.75 -2.08
C SER A 110 0.74 19.84 -0.88
N GLY A 111 1.20 18.70 -0.36
CA GLY A 111 2.07 18.54 0.79
C GLY A 111 3.41 17.89 0.41
N GLU A 112 4.31 17.88 1.38
CA GLU A 112 5.63 17.24 1.27
C GLU A 112 5.60 15.76 1.70
N GLU A 113 4.42 15.24 2.10
CA GLU A 113 4.23 13.91 2.63
C GLU A 113 4.58 12.83 1.59
N ARG A 114 5.32 11.84 2.03
CA ARG A 114 5.78 10.75 1.19
C ARG A 114 4.73 9.65 1.07
N ILE A 115 3.85 9.75 0.08
CA ILE A 115 2.83 8.73 -0.22
C ILE A 115 3.34 7.65 -1.18
N TYR A 116 2.69 6.47 -1.15
CA TYR A 116 2.96 5.33 -2.04
C TYR A 116 1.66 4.60 -2.40
N PRO A 117 1.63 3.88 -3.53
CA PRO A 117 0.43 3.15 -3.97
C PRO A 117 0.14 1.95 -3.05
N VAL A 118 -1.14 1.72 -2.78
CA VAL A 118 -1.64 0.54 -2.07
C VAL A 118 -2.08 -0.51 -3.10
N GLY A 119 -1.33 -1.59 -3.21
CA GLY A 119 -1.51 -2.57 -4.26
C GLY A 119 -0.94 -2.10 -5.61
N ARG A 120 -1.30 -2.81 -6.67
CA ARG A 120 -0.80 -2.55 -8.03
C ARG A 120 -1.88 -2.77 -9.06
N LEU A 121 -1.82 -1.95 -10.11
CA LEU A 121 -2.50 -2.18 -11.38
C LEU A 121 -1.43 -2.22 -12.49
N ASP A 122 -1.57 -3.12 -13.44
CA ASP A 122 -0.63 -3.26 -14.54
C ASP A 122 -0.62 -2.04 -15.44
N ARG A 123 0.42 -1.91 -16.27
CA ARG A 123 0.60 -0.76 -17.18
C ARG A 123 -0.60 -0.53 -18.09
N ALA A 124 -1.19 -1.61 -18.61
CA ALA A 124 -2.35 -1.56 -19.49
C ALA A 124 -3.69 -1.49 -18.75
N THR A 125 -3.70 -1.69 -17.43
CA THR A 125 -4.91 -1.70 -16.61
C THR A 125 -5.29 -0.30 -16.18
N THR A 126 -6.59 0.00 -16.21
CA THR A 126 -7.18 1.25 -15.67
C THR A 126 -7.98 0.95 -14.42
N GLY A 127 -8.22 1.94 -13.57
CA GLY A 127 -9.09 1.81 -12.41
C GLY A 127 -8.58 2.53 -11.17
N LEU A 128 -9.25 2.33 -10.06
CA LEU A 128 -8.97 3.01 -8.82
C LEU A 128 -7.68 2.47 -8.17
N LEU A 129 -6.79 3.39 -7.81
CA LEU A 129 -5.55 3.13 -7.10
C LEU A 129 -5.44 4.11 -5.93
N LEU A 130 -5.38 3.57 -4.72
CA LEU A 130 -5.20 4.35 -3.50
C LEU A 130 -3.71 4.61 -3.26
N PHE A 131 -3.38 5.84 -2.83
CA PHE A 131 -2.06 6.23 -2.33
C PHE A 131 -2.18 6.74 -0.91
N THR A 132 -1.23 6.40 -0.07
CA THR A 132 -1.19 6.87 1.31
C THR A 132 0.23 6.73 1.89
N ASN A 133 0.50 7.43 2.99
CA ASN A 133 1.62 7.18 3.90
C ASN A 133 1.19 6.38 5.14
N ASP A 134 -0.09 5.98 5.24
CA ASP A 134 -0.61 5.09 6.28
C ASP A 134 -0.24 3.63 5.98
N GLY A 135 0.88 3.19 6.53
CA GLY A 135 1.38 1.82 6.33
C GLY A 135 0.50 0.75 6.97
N GLU A 136 -0.28 1.07 7.98
CA GLU A 136 -1.18 0.11 8.63
C GLU A 136 -2.40 -0.16 7.76
N LEU A 137 -3.01 0.91 7.23
CA LEU A 137 -4.09 0.77 6.26
C LEU A 137 -3.61 0.05 4.99
N ALA A 138 -2.42 0.41 4.46
CA ALA A 138 -1.87 -0.24 3.28
C ALA A 138 -1.70 -1.76 3.47
N VAL A 139 -1.18 -2.19 4.63
CA VAL A 139 -1.07 -3.62 4.97
C VAL A 139 -2.45 -4.25 5.13
N SER A 140 -3.40 -3.60 5.82
CA SER A 140 -4.74 -4.14 6.03
C SER A 140 -5.48 -4.41 4.71
N LEU A 141 -5.29 -3.55 3.71
CA LEU A 141 -5.94 -3.66 2.40
C LEU A 141 -5.23 -4.59 1.40
N ALA A 142 -3.90 -4.73 1.49
CA ALA A 142 -3.12 -5.38 0.45
C ALA A 142 -2.48 -6.71 0.88
N HIS A 143 -2.29 -6.96 2.18
CA HIS A 143 -1.57 -8.16 2.62
C HIS A 143 -2.44 -9.43 2.49
N PRO A 144 -1.91 -10.51 1.92
CA PRO A 144 -2.67 -11.76 1.70
C PRO A 144 -3.27 -12.36 2.98
N SER A 145 -2.60 -12.23 4.13
CA SER A 145 -3.10 -12.76 5.42
C SER A 145 -4.41 -12.13 5.91
N ASN A 146 -4.80 -10.99 5.35
CA ASN A 146 -6.03 -10.32 5.73
C ASN A 146 -7.26 -10.84 4.98
N ASN A 147 -7.08 -11.84 4.11
CA ASN A 147 -8.14 -12.52 3.37
C ASN A 147 -9.10 -11.56 2.64
N ILE A 148 -8.57 -10.45 2.11
CA ILE A 148 -9.36 -9.51 1.33
C ILE A 148 -9.83 -10.20 0.05
N LYS A 149 -11.13 -10.44 -0.02
CA LYS A 149 -11.78 -11.11 -1.15
C LYS A 149 -11.60 -10.30 -2.44
N LYS A 150 -11.14 -10.96 -3.50
CA LYS A 150 -11.02 -10.38 -4.84
C LYS A 150 -12.05 -11.04 -5.75
N ILE A 151 -12.84 -10.24 -6.43
CA ILE A 151 -13.86 -10.70 -7.36
C ILE A 151 -13.48 -10.19 -8.73
N TYR A 152 -13.42 -11.10 -9.70
CA TYR A 152 -13.14 -10.80 -11.10
C TYR A 152 -14.35 -11.11 -11.94
N LYS A 153 -14.79 -10.17 -12.76
CA LYS A 153 -15.66 -10.44 -13.90
C LYS A 153 -14.76 -10.64 -15.11
N VAL A 154 -14.93 -11.76 -15.79
CA VAL A 154 -14.14 -12.12 -16.98
C VAL A 154 -15.06 -12.28 -18.16
N ASP A 155 -14.77 -11.56 -19.25
CA ASP A 155 -15.43 -11.75 -20.53
C ASP A 155 -14.49 -12.59 -21.41
N LEU A 156 -15.00 -13.72 -21.91
CA LEU A 156 -14.23 -14.69 -22.71
C LEU A 156 -14.50 -14.49 -24.19
N ASP A 157 -13.51 -14.80 -25.03
CA ASP A 157 -13.65 -14.80 -26.51
C ASP A 157 -14.45 -16.00 -27.04
N LYS A 158 -14.60 -17.05 -26.21
CA LYS A 158 -15.36 -18.26 -26.50
C LYS A 158 -16.18 -18.70 -25.30
N PRO A 159 -17.34 -19.38 -25.53
CA PRO A 159 -18.11 -19.93 -24.41
C PRO A 159 -17.29 -20.89 -23.56
N LEU A 160 -17.38 -20.75 -22.25
CA LEU A 160 -16.74 -21.67 -21.30
C LEU A 160 -17.43 -23.03 -21.35
N THR A 161 -16.70 -24.08 -21.77
CA THR A 161 -17.23 -25.43 -21.76
C THR A 161 -17.37 -25.95 -20.33
N LYS A 162 -18.28 -26.93 -20.14
CA LYS A 162 -18.43 -27.58 -18.83
C LYS A 162 -17.11 -28.23 -18.36
N ALA A 163 -16.38 -28.87 -19.29
CA ALA A 163 -15.12 -29.51 -19.00
C ALA A 163 -14.04 -28.48 -18.53
N ASP A 164 -13.99 -27.32 -19.18
CA ASP A 164 -13.03 -26.27 -18.77
C ASP A 164 -13.46 -25.61 -17.46
N PHE A 165 -14.76 -25.45 -17.22
CA PHE A 165 -15.27 -24.98 -15.94
C PHE A 165 -14.83 -25.92 -14.79
N GLU A 166 -15.03 -27.23 -14.96
CA GLU A 166 -14.61 -28.24 -13.97
C GLU A 166 -13.10 -28.21 -13.73
N LYS A 167 -12.28 -28.13 -14.78
CA LYS A 167 -10.81 -27.99 -14.66
C LYS A 167 -10.40 -26.74 -13.89
N ILE A 168 -11.03 -25.61 -14.10
CA ILE A 168 -10.71 -24.37 -13.38
C ILE A 168 -11.03 -24.51 -11.89
N VAL A 169 -12.18 -25.14 -11.57
CA VAL A 169 -12.59 -25.37 -10.16
C VAL A 169 -11.64 -26.34 -9.48
N ASP A 170 -11.20 -27.40 -10.17
CA ASP A 170 -10.24 -28.38 -9.64
C ASP A 170 -8.82 -27.82 -9.49
N GLY A 171 -8.53 -26.70 -10.15
CA GLY A 171 -7.22 -26.06 -10.18
C GLY A 171 -6.44 -26.32 -11.46
N LEU A 172 -5.72 -25.29 -11.90
CA LEU A 172 -4.90 -25.32 -13.10
C LEU A 172 -3.43 -25.27 -12.75
N GLN A 173 -2.65 -26.24 -13.27
CA GLN A 173 -1.20 -26.19 -13.16
C GLN A 173 -0.67 -25.16 -14.17
N LEU A 174 -0.10 -24.07 -13.65
CA LEU A 174 0.60 -23.03 -14.40
C LEU A 174 2.12 -23.23 -14.28
N GLU A 175 2.89 -22.45 -15.04
CA GLU A 175 4.35 -22.49 -15.00
C GLU A 175 4.93 -22.15 -13.62
N ASP A 176 4.28 -21.26 -12.88
CA ASP A 176 4.67 -20.77 -11.58
C ASP A 176 3.96 -21.47 -10.40
N GLY A 177 3.11 -22.48 -10.68
CA GLY A 177 2.45 -23.28 -9.66
C GLY A 177 0.99 -23.59 -9.92
N LEU A 178 0.33 -24.19 -8.94
CA LEU A 178 -1.10 -24.52 -9.00
C LEU A 178 -1.93 -23.25 -8.74
N ALA A 179 -2.74 -22.87 -9.73
CA ALA A 179 -3.72 -21.80 -9.60
C ALA A 179 -5.09 -22.38 -9.22
N MET A 180 -5.68 -21.83 -8.17
CA MET A 180 -7.01 -22.23 -7.68
C MET A 180 -7.91 -21.00 -7.54
N VAL A 181 -9.21 -21.22 -7.70
CA VAL A 181 -10.24 -20.22 -7.45
C VAL A 181 -11.10 -20.66 -6.26
N ASP A 182 -11.45 -19.74 -5.37
CA ASP A 182 -12.35 -20.06 -4.24
C ASP A 182 -13.77 -20.33 -4.71
N LYS A 183 -14.20 -19.65 -5.78
CA LYS A 183 -15.52 -19.79 -6.36
C LYS A 183 -15.51 -19.33 -7.82
N LEU A 184 -16.14 -20.12 -8.68
CA LEU A 184 -16.44 -19.78 -10.06
C LEU A 184 -17.95 -19.85 -10.29
N SER A 185 -18.52 -18.92 -11.04
CA SER A 185 -19.95 -18.95 -11.42
C SER A 185 -20.17 -18.20 -12.72
N TYR A 186 -21.16 -18.64 -13.49
CA TYR A 186 -21.66 -17.87 -14.61
C TYR A 186 -22.41 -16.63 -14.11
N LEU A 187 -22.40 -15.55 -14.90
CA LEU A 187 -23.11 -14.31 -14.56
C LEU A 187 -24.59 -14.38 -14.86
N ASP A 188 -24.99 -15.20 -15.83
CA ASP A 188 -26.38 -15.41 -16.20
C ASP A 188 -26.67 -16.90 -16.39
N ASP A 189 -27.96 -17.26 -16.36
CA ASP A 189 -28.45 -18.64 -16.56
C ASP A 189 -28.28 -19.13 -18.00
N LYS A 190 -27.93 -18.25 -18.93
CA LYS A 190 -27.81 -18.58 -20.37
C LYS A 190 -26.44 -19.13 -20.74
N LYS A 191 -25.52 -19.30 -19.83
CA LYS A 191 -24.13 -19.76 -20.04
C LYS A 191 -23.41 -18.99 -21.15
N SER A 192 -23.86 -17.80 -21.44
CA SER A 192 -23.29 -16.96 -22.47
C SER A 192 -22.15 -16.14 -21.87
N LEU A 193 -20.96 -16.42 -22.37
CA LEU A 193 -19.78 -15.55 -22.28
C LEU A 193 -19.54 -15.01 -20.86
N GLY A 194 -18.88 -15.79 -20.11
CA GLY A 194 -18.55 -15.63 -18.73
C GLY A 194 -17.88 -14.55 -18.14
#